data_13d6f45d2f0cc8bda94e1a4129b96cb8
#
_entry.id   13d6f45d2f0cc8bda94e1a4129b96cb8
#
_cell.length_a   1.000
_cell.length_b   1.000
_cell.length_c   1.000
_cell.angle_alpha   90.00
_cell.angle_beta   90.00
_cell.angle_gamma   90.00
#
_symmetry.space_group_name_H-M   'P 1'
#
loop_
_entity.id
_entity.type
_entity.pdbx_description
1 polymer ?
#
loop_
_entity_poly.entity_id
_entity_poly.type
_entity_poly.pdbx_seq_one_letter_code
_entity_poly.pdbx_strand_id
1 'polypeptide(L)'
;MAAIRQFAARCDDWDAPTPCSEWLAIDLAGHLRCVAENHLEYLQDAPDSRLAKLFAQDIATAVLIRQQARQNAAELAVLPPESGRERIMSFTVSADAYLDLMADAWEKTHLIHRGTKYTVGDHVGSACVEWHLHAWDLARAIGEDYRPADPELLVAAWAWGVPHLPLSRESDPWIRVLRSSGRSQDWRRDRPVRARRRR
;
A
#
# COMPACT_ATOMS: atom_id res chain seq x y z
N MET A 1 6.11 8.56 -1.17
CA MET A 1 5.87 9.00 -2.57
C MET A 1 7.17 9.21 -3.36
N ALA A 2 8.10 10.08 -2.98
CA ALA A 2 9.30 10.38 -3.77
C ALA A 2 10.10 9.12 -4.18
N ALA A 3 10.30 8.18 -3.28
CA ALA A 3 11.01 6.92 -3.56
C ALA A 3 10.29 6.05 -4.62
N ILE A 4 8.95 5.94 -4.57
CA ILE A 4 8.17 5.20 -5.58
C ILE A 4 8.39 5.82 -6.96
N ARG A 5 8.27 7.16 -7.08
CA ARG A 5 8.52 7.86 -8.34
C ARG A 5 9.95 7.63 -8.86
N GLN A 6 10.94 7.69 -7.97
CA GLN A 6 12.34 7.50 -8.31
C GLN A 6 12.62 6.10 -8.88
N PHE A 7 12.10 5.04 -8.25
CA PHE A 7 12.29 3.67 -8.73
C PHE A 7 11.46 3.39 -9.97
N ALA A 8 10.22 3.88 -10.04
CA ALA A 8 9.38 3.76 -11.22
C ALA A 8 9.98 4.40 -12.48
N ALA A 9 10.65 5.53 -12.33
CA ALA A 9 11.35 6.20 -13.44
C ALA A 9 12.49 5.35 -14.04
N ARG A 10 13.04 4.41 -13.26
CA ARG A 10 14.12 3.49 -13.65
C ARG A 10 13.65 2.07 -13.93
N CYS A 11 12.36 1.80 -13.82
CA CYS A 11 11.78 0.50 -14.11
C CYS A 11 11.53 0.38 -15.62
N ASP A 12 12.38 -0.38 -16.31
CA ASP A 12 12.23 -0.69 -17.73
C ASP A 12 11.50 -2.03 -17.95
N ASP A 13 11.59 -2.95 -16.99
CA ASP A 13 10.95 -4.26 -17.01
C ASP A 13 9.78 -4.31 -16.01
N TRP A 14 8.59 -3.99 -16.50
CA TRP A 14 7.37 -4.01 -15.69
C TRP A 14 6.81 -5.42 -15.46
N ASP A 15 7.33 -6.42 -16.15
CA ASP A 15 7.03 -7.84 -15.91
C ASP A 15 8.00 -8.48 -14.90
N ALA A 16 8.93 -7.69 -14.35
CA ALA A 16 9.82 -8.16 -13.30
C ALA A 16 9.03 -8.61 -12.06
N PRO A 17 9.40 -9.74 -11.43
CA PRO A 17 8.80 -10.19 -10.19
C PRO A 17 9.14 -9.23 -9.03
N THR A 18 8.21 -9.10 -8.09
CA THR A 18 8.40 -8.31 -6.88
C THR A 18 8.46 -9.19 -5.63
N PRO A 19 8.92 -8.66 -4.49
CA PRO A 19 8.83 -9.36 -3.20
C PRO A 19 7.39 -9.64 -2.74
N CYS A 20 6.39 -8.94 -3.24
CA CYS A 20 5.00 -9.33 -3.12
C CYS A 20 4.76 -10.57 -3.98
N SER A 21 4.75 -11.75 -3.38
CA SER A 21 4.97 -13.07 -3.97
C SER A 21 4.07 -13.46 -5.16
N GLU A 22 3.02 -12.70 -5.44
CA GLU A 22 2.08 -12.96 -6.53
C GLU A 22 2.00 -11.79 -7.54
N TRP A 23 2.84 -10.75 -7.36
CA TRP A 23 2.78 -9.53 -8.15
C TRP A 23 4.05 -9.29 -8.96
N LEU A 24 3.84 -8.93 -10.22
CA LEU A 24 4.83 -8.28 -11.06
C LEU A 24 4.89 -6.78 -10.72
N ALA A 25 5.90 -6.08 -11.21
CA ALA A 25 6.02 -4.63 -11.02
C ALA A 25 4.80 -3.86 -11.56
N ILE A 26 4.21 -4.32 -12.68
CA ILE A 26 2.98 -3.73 -13.24
C ILE A 26 1.77 -3.94 -12.32
N ASP A 27 1.66 -5.09 -11.66
CA ASP A 27 0.59 -5.35 -10.69
C ASP A 27 0.73 -4.46 -9.45
N LEU A 28 1.97 -4.28 -8.98
CA LEU A 28 2.29 -3.38 -7.88
C LEU A 28 1.91 -1.93 -8.22
N ALA A 29 2.23 -1.46 -9.42
CA ALA A 29 1.84 -0.12 -9.89
C ALA A 29 0.31 0.03 -9.96
N GLY A 30 -0.40 -1.00 -10.42
CA GLY A 30 -1.85 -1.03 -10.43
C GLY A 30 -2.47 -1.01 -9.03
N HIS A 31 -1.90 -1.77 -8.09
CA HIS A 31 -2.33 -1.76 -6.69
C HIS A 31 -2.16 -0.37 -6.05
N LEU A 32 -0.99 0.25 -6.21
CA LEU A 32 -0.73 1.60 -5.70
C LEU A 32 -1.78 2.60 -6.23
N ARG A 33 -2.10 2.53 -7.53
CA ARG A 33 -3.14 3.35 -8.15
C ARG A 33 -4.50 3.13 -7.49
N CYS A 34 -4.99 1.89 -7.47
CA CYS A 34 -6.33 1.57 -6.92
C CYS A 34 -6.46 2.03 -5.46
N VAL A 35 -5.42 1.79 -4.64
CA VAL A 35 -5.45 2.19 -3.24
C VAL A 35 -5.49 3.71 -3.09
N ALA A 36 -4.68 4.46 -3.84
CA ALA A 36 -4.68 5.91 -3.76
C ALA A 36 -6.01 6.53 -4.24
N GLU A 37 -6.57 6.03 -5.35
CA GLU A 37 -7.87 6.45 -5.87
C GLU A 37 -9.00 6.19 -4.84
N ASN A 38 -9.06 4.99 -4.27
CA ASN A 38 -10.07 4.63 -3.28
C ASN A 38 -10.00 5.50 -2.01
N HIS A 39 -8.80 5.82 -1.54
CA HIS A 39 -8.64 6.67 -0.36
C HIS A 39 -8.95 8.14 -0.65
N LEU A 40 -8.62 8.63 -1.82
CA LEU A 40 -9.01 9.97 -2.27
C LEU A 40 -10.53 10.09 -2.34
N GLU A 41 -11.23 9.15 -3.01
CA GLU A 41 -12.68 9.10 -3.09
C GLU A 41 -13.34 9.07 -1.70
N TYR A 42 -12.76 8.27 -0.79
CA TYR A 42 -13.27 8.18 0.58
C TYR A 42 -13.11 9.50 1.34
N LEU A 43 -11.97 10.17 1.20
CA LEU A 43 -11.72 11.45 1.88
C LEU A 43 -12.57 12.60 1.32
N GLN A 44 -12.95 12.50 0.04
CA GLN A 44 -13.86 13.43 -0.63
C GLN A 44 -15.36 13.18 -0.33
N ASP A 45 -15.67 12.21 0.56
CA ASP A 45 -17.03 11.79 0.88
C ASP A 45 -17.84 11.36 -0.38
N ALA A 46 -17.17 10.75 -1.37
CA ALA A 46 -17.81 10.30 -2.59
C ALA A 46 -18.94 9.30 -2.28
N PRO A 47 -20.19 9.51 -2.79
CA PRO A 47 -21.36 8.74 -2.36
C PRO A 47 -21.27 7.24 -2.69
N ASP A 48 -20.48 6.91 -3.71
CA ASP A 48 -20.25 5.52 -4.12
C ASP A 48 -18.93 4.93 -3.64
N SER A 49 -18.21 5.63 -2.77
CA SER A 49 -16.93 5.17 -2.22
C SER A 49 -17.03 3.73 -1.70
N ARG A 50 -16.17 2.86 -2.25
CA ARG A 50 -16.08 1.45 -1.86
C ARG A 50 -15.58 1.29 -0.44
N LEU A 51 -14.65 2.14 -0.02
CA LEU A 51 -14.15 2.13 1.35
C LEU A 51 -15.23 2.56 2.33
N ALA A 52 -16.07 3.56 2.01
CA ALA A 52 -17.19 3.93 2.85
C ALA A 52 -18.15 2.75 3.07
N LYS A 53 -18.50 2.03 1.98
CA LYS A 53 -19.35 0.83 2.05
C LYS A 53 -18.70 -0.31 2.85
N LEU A 54 -17.39 -0.47 2.74
CA LEU A 54 -16.64 -1.48 3.48
C LEU A 54 -16.58 -1.15 4.97
N PHE A 55 -16.27 0.09 5.31
CA PHE A 55 -16.10 0.54 6.70
C PHE A 55 -17.42 0.66 7.45
N ALA A 56 -18.54 0.80 6.77
CA ALA A 56 -19.86 0.77 7.37
C ALA A 56 -20.28 -0.62 7.90
N GLN A 57 -19.52 -1.68 7.59
CA GLN A 57 -19.84 -3.03 8.04
C GLN A 57 -19.34 -3.27 9.47
N ASP A 58 -20.25 -3.71 10.35
CA ASP A 58 -19.89 -4.13 11.73
C ASP A 58 -19.36 -5.57 11.73
N ILE A 59 -18.14 -5.72 11.23
CA ILE A 59 -17.45 -7.02 11.13
C ILE A 59 -16.12 -6.99 11.88
N ALA A 60 -15.59 -8.16 12.23
CA ALA A 60 -14.30 -8.25 12.89
C ALA A 60 -13.18 -7.70 12.00
N THR A 61 -12.20 -6.98 12.59
CA THR A 61 -11.07 -6.34 11.87
C THR A 61 -10.38 -7.29 10.90
N ALA A 62 -10.12 -8.54 11.30
CA ALA A 62 -9.50 -9.52 10.41
C ALA A 62 -10.38 -9.90 9.20
N VAL A 63 -11.70 -9.78 9.30
CA VAL A 63 -12.64 -9.97 8.17
C VAL A 63 -12.61 -8.75 7.28
N LEU A 64 -12.66 -7.54 7.86
CA LEU A 64 -12.56 -6.27 7.14
C LEU A 64 -11.32 -6.24 6.24
N ILE A 65 -10.15 -6.56 6.81
CA ILE A 65 -8.88 -6.57 6.07
C ILE A 65 -8.90 -7.59 4.93
N ARG A 66 -9.44 -8.79 5.16
CA ARG A 66 -9.56 -9.79 4.08
C ARG A 66 -10.50 -9.33 2.97
N GLN A 67 -11.58 -8.63 3.32
CA GLN A 67 -12.50 -8.07 2.32
C GLN A 67 -11.83 -6.97 1.52
N GLN A 68 -11.10 -6.06 2.17
CA GLN A 68 -10.32 -5.03 1.51
C GLN A 68 -9.27 -5.62 0.55
N ALA A 69 -8.53 -6.65 0.99
CA ALA A 69 -7.56 -7.33 0.13
C ALA A 69 -8.22 -7.99 -1.10
N ARG A 70 -9.40 -8.60 -0.93
CA ARG A 70 -10.17 -9.16 -2.06
C ARG A 70 -10.67 -8.09 -3.02
N GLN A 71 -11.13 -6.96 -2.47
CA GLN A 71 -11.58 -5.82 -3.26
C GLN A 71 -10.42 -5.26 -4.09
N ASN A 72 -9.27 -5.00 -3.47
CA ASN A 72 -8.08 -4.52 -4.17
C ASN A 72 -7.64 -5.50 -5.29
N ALA A 73 -7.69 -6.80 -5.04
CA ALA A 73 -7.37 -7.81 -6.05
C ALA A 73 -8.39 -7.83 -7.22
N ALA A 74 -9.68 -7.62 -6.94
CA ALA A 74 -10.72 -7.55 -7.96
C ALA A 74 -10.58 -6.29 -8.83
N GLU A 75 -10.27 -5.14 -8.23
CA GLU A 75 -10.01 -3.89 -8.93
C GLU A 75 -8.78 -4.00 -9.84
N LEU A 76 -7.69 -4.54 -9.31
CA LEU A 76 -6.48 -4.79 -10.08
C LEU A 76 -6.74 -5.65 -11.32
N ALA A 77 -7.62 -6.65 -11.19
CA ALA A 77 -7.93 -7.59 -12.27
C ALA A 77 -8.74 -6.96 -13.44
N VAL A 78 -9.41 -5.82 -13.18
CA VAL A 78 -10.25 -5.13 -14.18
C VAL A 78 -9.66 -3.79 -14.64
N LEU A 79 -8.45 -3.45 -14.19
CA LEU A 79 -7.76 -2.26 -14.69
C LEU A 79 -7.61 -2.32 -16.21
N PRO A 80 -7.77 -1.18 -16.90
CA PRO A 80 -7.53 -1.12 -18.33
C PRO A 80 -6.09 -1.52 -18.69
N PRO A 81 -5.84 -1.92 -19.95
CA PRO A 81 -4.50 -2.26 -20.41
C PRO A 81 -3.64 -0.99 -20.51
N GLU A 82 -2.96 -0.67 -19.45
CA GLU A 82 -2.06 0.47 -19.29
C GLU A 82 -0.66 -0.03 -18.94
N SER A 83 0.35 0.75 -19.34
CA SER A 83 1.73 0.50 -18.91
C SER A 83 1.90 0.75 -17.41
N GLY A 84 2.91 0.12 -16.81
CA GLY A 84 3.23 0.38 -15.41
C GLY A 84 3.55 1.86 -15.14
N ARG A 85 4.12 2.57 -16.11
CA ARG A 85 4.40 4.02 -16.03
C ARG A 85 3.13 4.85 -15.96
N GLU A 86 2.12 4.55 -16.77
CA GLU A 86 0.81 5.21 -16.73
C GLU A 86 0.11 4.98 -15.39
N ARG A 87 0.16 3.76 -14.86
CA ARG A 87 -0.38 3.42 -13.54
C ARG A 87 0.29 4.21 -12.41
N ILE A 88 1.61 4.38 -12.46
CA ILE A 88 2.34 5.20 -11.49
C ILE A 88 2.02 6.70 -11.65
N MET A 89 1.76 7.18 -12.85
CA MET A 89 1.29 8.56 -13.06
C MET A 89 -0.08 8.77 -12.39
N SER A 90 -1.04 7.88 -12.62
CA SER A 90 -2.36 7.93 -11.98
C SER A 90 -2.26 7.84 -10.45
N PHE A 91 -1.45 6.89 -9.93
CA PHE A 91 -1.13 6.83 -8.51
C PHE A 91 -0.62 8.17 -7.98
N THR A 92 0.32 8.79 -8.69
CA THR A 92 0.94 10.06 -8.27
C THR A 92 -0.08 11.18 -8.15
N VAL A 93 -0.96 11.31 -9.15
CA VAL A 93 -2.01 12.35 -9.16
C VAL A 93 -2.97 12.16 -7.98
N SER A 94 -3.47 10.94 -7.78
CA SER A 94 -4.42 10.65 -6.71
C SER A 94 -3.79 10.77 -5.32
N ALA A 95 -2.54 10.34 -5.17
CA ALA A 95 -1.83 10.42 -3.91
C ALA A 95 -1.43 11.87 -3.55
N ASP A 96 -1.06 12.71 -4.52
CA ASP A 96 -0.80 14.14 -4.27
C ASP A 96 -2.10 14.84 -3.85
N ALA A 97 -3.21 14.61 -4.56
CA ALA A 97 -4.52 15.16 -4.19
C ALA A 97 -5.00 14.68 -2.80
N TYR A 98 -4.75 13.41 -2.46
CA TYR A 98 -5.04 12.88 -1.13
C TYR A 98 -4.21 13.60 -0.04
N LEU A 99 -2.92 13.80 -0.27
CA LEU A 99 -2.04 14.48 0.68
C LEU A 99 -2.43 15.95 0.88
N ASP A 100 -2.85 16.65 -0.17
CA ASP A 100 -3.33 18.04 -0.08
C ASP A 100 -4.59 18.13 0.77
N LEU A 101 -5.54 17.23 0.58
CA LEU A 101 -6.79 17.21 1.36
C LEU A 101 -6.59 16.80 2.82
N MET A 102 -5.66 15.87 3.09
CA MET A 102 -5.47 15.34 4.44
C MET A 102 -4.89 16.38 5.40
N ALA A 103 -4.14 17.37 4.92
CA ALA A 103 -3.55 18.40 5.76
C ALA A 103 -4.61 19.15 6.57
N ASP A 104 -5.76 19.46 5.95
CA ASP A 104 -6.88 20.14 6.58
C ASP A 104 -7.84 19.18 7.30
N ALA A 105 -7.72 17.88 7.05
CA ALA A 105 -8.62 16.86 7.58
C ALA A 105 -7.98 15.96 8.66
N TRP A 106 -6.80 16.30 9.16
CA TRP A 106 -5.99 15.44 10.04
C TRP A 106 -6.75 14.84 11.22
N GLU A 107 -7.53 15.67 11.92
CA GLU A 107 -8.33 15.27 13.08
C GLU A 107 -9.75 14.78 12.71
N LYS A 108 -10.11 14.83 11.42
CA LYS A 108 -11.41 14.33 10.96
C LYS A 108 -11.51 12.84 11.25
N THR A 109 -12.68 12.38 11.68
CA THR A 109 -12.94 10.96 11.84
C THR A 109 -12.85 10.28 10.47
N HIS A 110 -11.91 9.36 10.34
CA HIS A 110 -11.76 8.53 9.15
C HIS A 110 -12.70 7.32 9.23
N LEU A 111 -12.71 6.65 10.38
CA LEU A 111 -13.46 5.42 10.60
C LEU A 111 -13.81 5.28 12.08
N ILE A 112 -15.03 4.80 12.38
CA ILE A 112 -15.34 4.24 13.69
C ILE A 112 -15.56 2.75 13.50
N HIS A 113 -14.68 1.94 14.10
CA HIS A 113 -14.76 0.50 14.00
C HIS A 113 -14.81 -0.14 15.38
N ARG A 114 -15.89 -0.84 15.68
CA ARG A 114 -16.16 -1.49 16.97
C ARG A 114 -15.90 -0.59 18.18
N GLY A 115 -16.36 0.66 18.09
CA GLY A 115 -16.23 1.67 19.15
C GLY A 115 -14.89 2.40 19.20
N THR A 116 -13.91 2.01 18.41
CA THR A 116 -12.63 2.73 18.29
C THR A 116 -12.74 3.76 17.17
N LYS A 117 -12.44 5.02 17.50
CA LYS A 117 -12.36 6.10 16.51
C LYS A 117 -10.96 6.16 15.94
N TYR A 118 -10.87 6.14 14.61
CA TYR A 118 -9.66 6.39 13.86
C TYR A 118 -9.77 7.72 13.11
N THR A 119 -8.74 8.52 13.16
CA THR A 119 -8.66 9.80 12.44
C THR A 119 -8.04 9.63 11.05
N VAL A 120 -8.10 10.67 10.22
CA VAL A 120 -7.35 10.71 8.96
C VAL A 120 -5.85 10.60 9.22
N GLY A 121 -5.33 11.22 10.29
CA GLY A 121 -3.93 11.09 10.71
C GLY A 121 -3.51 9.65 11.01
N ASP A 122 -4.36 8.86 11.67
CA ASP A 122 -4.10 7.43 11.91
C ASP A 122 -4.00 6.65 10.59
N HIS A 123 -4.89 6.95 9.65
CA HIS A 123 -4.87 6.32 8.33
C HIS A 123 -3.63 6.69 7.52
N VAL A 124 -3.16 7.95 7.61
CA VAL A 124 -1.90 8.38 6.97
C VAL A 124 -0.71 7.57 7.47
N GLY A 125 -0.69 7.20 8.74
CA GLY A 125 0.33 6.28 9.28
C GLY A 125 0.36 4.95 8.51
N SER A 126 -0.82 4.37 8.21
CA SER A 126 -0.93 3.16 7.37
C SER A 126 -0.40 3.40 5.95
N ALA A 127 -0.84 4.47 5.29
CA ALA A 127 -0.39 4.80 3.94
C ALA A 127 1.11 5.04 3.88
N CYS A 128 1.68 5.70 4.89
CA CYS A 128 3.12 5.92 5.00
C CYS A 128 3.89 4.60 5.03
N VAL A 129 3.47 3.64 5.86
CA VAL A 129 4.07 2.30 5.94
C VAL A 129 3.96 1.57 4.60
N GLU A 130 2.78 1.52 4.02
CA GLU A 130 2.49 0.87 2.72
C GLU A 130 3.37 1.42 1.60
N TRP A 131 3.45 2.75 1.47
CA TRP A 131 4.24 3.36 0.39
C TRP A 131 5.75 3.13 0.54
N HIS A 132 6.27 3.05 1.76
CA HIS A 132 7.68 2.69 1.97
C HIS A 132 7.94 1.22 1.68
N LEU A 133 7.03 0.33 2.06
CA LEU A 133 7.13 -1.09 1.73
C LEU A 133 7.09 -1.32 0.21
N HIS A 134 6.17 -0.66 -0.49
CA HIS A 134 6.06 -0.77 -1.94
C HIS A 134 7.18 -0.06 -2.71
N ALA A 135 7.77 1.00 -2.14
CA ALA A 135 9.02 1.56 -2.68
C ALA A 135 10.16 0.54 -2.63
N TRP A 136 10.26 -0.22 -1.52
CA TRP A 136 11.23 -1.30 -1.41
C TRP A 136 10.93 -2.45 -2.38
N ASP A 137 9.68 -2.85 -2.52
CA ASP A 137 9.28 -3.89 -3.47
C ASP A 137 9.68 -3.51 -4.90
N LEU A 138 9.45 -2.26 -5.30
CA LEU A 138 9.81 -1.77 -6.62
C LEU A 138 11.32 -1.65 -6.81
N ALA A 139 12.05 -1.17 -5.80
CA ALA A 139 13.52 -1.15 -5.82
C ALA A 139 14.08 -2.56 -6.04
N ARG A 140 13.58 -3.54 -5.29
CA ARG A 140 14.01 -4.95 -5.45
C ARG A 140 13.69 -5.53 -6.82
N ALA A 141 12.55 -5.16 -7.42
CA ALA A 141 12.19 -5.59 -8.77
C ALA A 141 13.20 -5.13 -9.83
N ILE A 142 13.82 -3.96 -9.66
CA ILE A 142 14.86 -3.44 -10.57
C ILE A 142 16.28 -3.78 -10.14
N GLY A 143 16.45 -4.63 -9.11
CA GLY A 143 17.76 -5.05 -8.62
C GLY A 143 18.46 -4.06 -7.70
N GLU A 144 17.74 -3.05 -7.22
CA GLU A 144 18.24 -2.04 -6.28
C GLU A 144 17.80 -2.33 -4.84
N ASP A 145 18.33 -1.57 -3.90
CA ASP A 145 17.93 -1.60 -2.51
C ASP A 145 17.31 -0.26 -2.09
N TYR A 146 16.48 -0.31 -1.05
CA TYR A 146 15.83 0.86 -0.49
C TYR A 146 15.77 0.77 1.02
N ARG A 147 16.09 1.89 1.66
CA ARG A 147 15.86 2.10 3.08
C ARG A 147 15.29 3.50 3.29
N PRO A 148 14.22 3.67 4.06
CA PRO A 148 13.71 4.99 4.42
C PRO A 148 14.74 5.77 5.27
N ALA A 149 14.70 7.09 5.19
CA ALA A 149 15.61 7.96 5.94
C ALA A 149 15.39 7.85 7.46
N ASP A 150 14.14 7.66 7.86
CA ASP A 150 13.73 7.55 9.27
C ASP A 150 12.84 6.33 9.47
N PRO A 151 13.43 5.13 9.65
CA PRO A 151 12.67 3.91 9.83
C PRO A 151 11.99 3.80 11.21
N GLU A 152 12.44 4.54 12.22
CA GLU A 152 11.80 4.63 13.53
C GLU A 152 10.39 5.24 13.42
N LEU A 153 10.20 6.24 12.57
CA LEU A 153 8.87 6.80 12.30
C LEU A 153 7.93 5.76 11.71
N LEU A 154 8.43 4.82 10.89
CA LEU A 154 7.60 3.74 10.36
C LEU A 154 7.22 2.72 11.41
N VAL A 155 8.09 2.45 12.38
CA VAL A 155 7.75 1.62 13.54
C VAL A 155 6.65 2.27 14.38
N ALA A 156 6.74 3.59 14.61
CA ALA A 156 5.69 4.34 15.31
C ALA A 156 4.37 4.34 14.50
N ALA A 157 4.44 4.64 13.20
CA ALA A 157 3.30 4.64 12.31
C ALA A 157 2.61 3.25 12.21
N TRP A 158 3.38 2.16 12.30
CA TRP A 158 2.86 0.80 12.33
C TRP A 158 1.86 0.57 13.46
N ALA A 159 2.17 1.05 14.67
CA ALA A 159 1.32 0.86 15.84
C ALA A 159 -0.09 1.45 15.66
N TRP A 160 -0.21 2.53 14.90
CA TRP A 160 -1.46 3.22 14.61
C TRP A 160 -2.14 2.71 13.33
N GLY A 161 -1.36 2.58 12.25
CA GLY A 161 -1.90 2.26 10.93
C GLY A 161 -2.10 0.76 10.68
N VAL A 162 -1.36 -0.13 11.37
CA VAL A 162 -1.38 -1.59 11.14
C VAL A 162 -1.49 -2.38 12.46
N PRO A 163 -2.38 -1.99 13.38
CA PRO A 163 -2.41 -2.53 14.75
C PRO A 163 -2.76 -4.02 14.82
N HIS A 164 -3.29 -4.60 13.74
CA HIS A 164 -3.67 -6.00 13.66
C HIS A 164 -2.51 -6.96 13.34
N LEU A 165 -1.34 -6.41 12.96
CA LEU A 165 -0.14 -7.20 12.72
C LEU A 165 0.92 -6.89 13.78
N PRO A 166 1.38 -7.90 14.53
CA PRO A 166 2.40 -7.67 15.54
C PRO A 166 3.73 -7.29 14.89
N LEU A 167 4.42 -6.34 15.49
CA LEU A 167 5.77 -6.00 15.09
C LEU A 167 6.75 -7.13 15.46
N SER A 168 7.63 -7.46 14.53
CA SER A 168 8.77 -8.34 14.73
C SER A 168 9.69 -7.81 15.86
N ARG A 169 10.49 -8.71 16.46
CA ARG A 169 11.43 -8.37 17.55
C ARG A 169 12.83 -8.00 17.04
N GLU A 170 13.00 -7.76 15.76
CA GLU A 170 14.27 -7.34 15.18
C GLU A 170 14.76 -6.02 15.82
N SER A 171 16.06 -5.90 16.01
CA SER A 171 16.66 -4.68 16.56
C SER A 171 16.68 -3.53 15.57
N ASP A 172 16.91 -3.81 14.28
CA ASP A 172 16.88 -2.82 13.22
C ASP A 172 15.42 -2.46 12.88
N PRO A 173 15.01 -1.19 12.98
CA PRO A 173 13.63 -0.77 12.80
C PRO A 173 13.11 -1.01 11.38
N TRP A 174 13.94 -0.87 10.34
CA TRP A 174 13.50 -1.18 8.98
C TRP A 174 13.30 -2.68 8.75
N ILE A 175 14.23 -3.50 9.23
CA ILE A 175 14.07 -4.96 9.18
C ILE A 175 12.84 -5.41 9.96
N ARG A 176 12.56 -4.77 11.10
CA ARG A 176 11.36 -5.01 11.88
C ARG A 176 10.10 -4.80 11.05
N VAL A 177 9.99 -3.68 10.33
CA VAL A 177 8.85 -3.36 9.45
C VAL A 177 8.75 -4.37 8.30
N LEU A 178 9.85 -4.66 7.60
CA LEU A 178 9.89 -5.62 6.51
C LEU A 178 9.41 -7.01 6.95
N ARG A 179 9.94 -7.55 8.05
CA ARG A 179 9.54 -8.87 8.55
C ARG A 179 8.10 -8.91 9.04
N SER A 180 7.63 -7.84 9.68
CA SER A 180 6.23 -7.74 10.13
C SER A 180 5.25 -7.75 8.98
N SER A 181 5.65 -7.23 7.81
CA SER A 181 4.87 -7.25 6.58
C SER A 181 5.06 -8.52 5.74
N GLY A 182 5.80 -9.52 6.24
CA GLY A 182 6.08 -10.77 5.55
C GLY A 182 7.18 -10.69 4.48
N ARG A 183 7.92 -9.60 4.41
CA ARG A 183 9.02 -9.42 3.46
C ARG A 183 10.32 -9.98 4.02
N SER A 184 11.17 -10.53 3.14
CA SER A 184 12.49 -11.06 3.47
C SER A 184 13.58 -10.30 2.74
N GLN A 185 14.67 -9.95 3.45
CA GLN A 185 15.85 -9.36 2.83
C GLN A 185 16.56 -10.31 1.84
N ASP A 186 16.38 -11.62 2.02
CA ASP A 186 16.95 -12.64 1.15
C ASP A 186 16.16 -12.83 -0.16
N TRP A 187 15.16 -11.98 -0.40
CA TRP A 187 14.41 -12.03 -1.65
C TRP A 187 15.33 -11.76 -2.85
N ARG A 188 15.18 -12.59 -3.88
CA ARG A 188 15.95 -12.48 -5.12
C ARG A 188 15.02 -12.30 -6.31
N ARG A 189 15.39 -11.42 -7.23
CA ARG A 189 14.64 -11.12 -8.46
C ARG A 189 14.43 -12.35 -9.36
N ASP A 190 15.35 -13.31 -9.32
CA ASP A 190 15.31 -14.53 -10.12
C ASP A 190 14.32 -15.60 -9.63
N ARG A 191 13.64 -15.35 -8.50
CA ARG A 191 12.56 -16.23 -8.07
C ARG A 191 11.38 -16.13 -9.03
N PRO A 192 10.93 -17.25 -9.64
CA PRO A 192 9.76 -17.22 -10.52
C PRO A 192 8.55 -16.78 -9.71
N VAL A 193 7.81 -15.80 -10.22
CA VAL A 193 6.47 -15.47 -9.73
C VAL A 193 5.61 -16.72 -9.94
N ARG A 194 4.95 -17.19 -8.89
CA ARG A 194 3.99 -18.28 -9.02
C ARG A 194 2.94 -17.87 -10.03
N ALA A 195 2.93 -18.55 -11.18
CA ALA A 195 1.97 -18.27 -12.23
C ALA A 195 0.56 -18.20 -11.64
N ARG A 196 -0.10 -17.04 -11.75
CA ARG A 196 -1.52 -16.93 -11.43
C ARG A 196 -2.23 -17.99 -12.26
N ARG A 197 -2.80 -18.99 -11.63
CA ARG A 197 -3.72 -19.88 -12.33
C ARG A 197 -4.86 -18.99 -12.82
N ARG A 198 -4.85 -18.67 -14.13
CA ARG A 198 -6.01 -18.09 -14.78
C ARG A 198 -7.13 -19.09 -14.59
N ARG A 199 -8.08 -18.76 -13.72
CA ARG A 199 -9.36 -19.45 -13.67
C ARG A 199 -10.34 -18.73 -14.57
#